data_93db494349fc10c7e61d2ade926b23c1
#
_entry.id   93db494349fc10c7e61d2ade926b23c1
#
_cell.length_a   1.000
_cell.length_b   1.000
_cell.length_c   1.000
_cell.angle_alpha   90.00
_cell.angle_beta   90.00
_cell.angle_gamma   90.00
#
_symmetry.space_group_name_H-M   'P 1'
#
loop_
_entity.id
_entity.type
_entity.pdbx_description
1 polymer ?
#
loop_
_entity_poly.entity_id
_entity_poly.type
_entity_poly.pdbx_seq_one_letter_code
_entity_poly.pdbx_strand_id
1 'polypeptide(L)'
;ELGNLNDWIADGKAFQSQPAKDDMVHARRTDMRSNHQGQFWVGTFEFLQDKPVGTLTSATIQVDRPYASFYVGGGKHDSTRVEIVDHASGRNNEAMHQTLVDLSRYQGKEIFIRLVDQHRGGWGHINFDHFRFHDQKPASLKVSNSDARPKDHTQKYDGLPGSKAAEVMTVPEGFSVSLVAAEP
;
A
#
# COMPACT_ATOMS: atom_id res chain seq x y z
N GLU A 1 8.25 15.47 -6.12
CA GLU A 1 8.18 15.06 -4.70
C GLU A 1 7.96 16.31 -3.83
N LEU A 2 6.75 16.43 -3.26
CA LEU A 2 6.36 17.63 -2.50
C LEU A 2 6.74 17.54 -1.01
N GLY A 3 7.29 16.41 -0.56
CA GLY A 3 7.63 16.17 0.85
C GLY A 3 6.43 16.14 1.79
N ASN A 4 5.27 15.78 1.27
CA ASN A 4 4.04 15.61 2.06
C ASN A 4 3.18 14.47 1.48
N LEU A 5 2.16 14.06 2.23
CA LEU A 5 1.20 13.02 1.87
C LEU A 5 -0.24 13.56 1.82
N ASN A 6 -0.42 14.78 1.33
CA ASN A 6 -1.73 15.47 1.32
C ASN A 6 -2.82 14.71 0.54
N ASP A 7 -2.43 13.91 -0.46
CA ASP A 7 -3.36 13.10 -1.27
C ASP A 7 -3.56 11.68 -0.70
N TRP A 8 -3.12 11.46 0.54
CA TRP A 8 -3.22 10.18 1.21
C TRP A 8 -4.02 10.30 2.51
N ILE A 9 -4.79 9.28 2.82
CA ILE A 9 -5.57 9.17 4.06
C ILE A 9 -4.91 8.12 4.96
N ALA A 10 -4.48 8.56 6.13
CA ALA A 10 -3.91 7.67 7.16
C ALA A 10 -5.00 7.26 8.16
N ASP A 11 -5.04 5.96 8.48
CA ASP A 11 -5.79 5.43 9.61
C ASP A 11 -4.82 4.71 10.58
N GLY A 12 -5.01 4.90 11.89
CA GLY A 12 -4.08 4.43 12.91
C GLY A 12 -2.84 5.34 13.04
N LYS A 13 -1.77 4.80 13.63
CA LYS A 13 -0.60 5.61 14.03
C LYS A 13 0.68 5.29 13.26
N ALA A 14 0.74 4.19 12.52
CA ALA A 14 1.98 3.75 11.86
C ALA A 14 2.55 4.79 10.89
N PHE A 15 1.69 5.57 10.26
CA PHE A 15 2.07 6.55 9.24
C PHE A 15 2.15 8.00 9.75
N GLN A 16 2.18 8.19 11.07
CA GLN A 16 2.43 9.52 11.63
C GLN A 16 3.84 10.00 11.30
N SER A 17 3.98 11.30 11.05
CA SER A 17 5.27 11.97 10.73
C SER A 17 5.88 11.58 9.37
N GLN A 18 5.11 10.94 8.47
CA GLN A 18 5.58 10.64 7.12
C GLN A 18 5.44 11.85 6.17
N PRO A 19 6.23 11.93 5.10
CA PRO A 19 7.26 10.98 4.68
C PRO A 19 8.59 11.11 5.42
N ALA A 20 9.40 10.07 5.37
CA ALA A 20 10.80 10.10 5.78
C ALA A 20 11.63 10.87 4.74
N LYS A 21 12.66 11.55 5.20
CA LYS A 21 13.58 12.33 4.35
C LYS A 21 14.97 11.74 4.39
N ASP A 22 15.65 11.70 3.25
CA ASP A 22 17.00 11.19 3.09
C ASP A 22 17.11 9.70 3.54
N ASP A 23 18.30 9.11 3.55
CA ASP A 23 18.49 7.71 3.94
C ASP A 23 18.54 7.53 5.47
N MET A 24 17.39 7.61 6.12
CA MET A 24 17.27 7.42 7.57
C MET A 24 17.66 6.00 8.00
N VAL A 25 17.52 4.99 7.14
CA VAL A 25 18.01 3.64 7.40
C VAL A 25 19.52 3.67 7.60
N HIS A 26 20.26 4.28 6.67
CA HIS A 26 21.71 4.39 6.79
C HIS A 26 22.14 5.22 8.00
N ALA A 27 21.41 6.27 8.33
CA ALA A 27 21.69 7.10 9.49
C ALA A 27 21.64 6.32 10.83
N ARG A 28 20.73 5.34 10.96
CA ARG A 28 20.62 4.48 12.16
C ARG A 28 21.40 3.17 12.06
N ARG A 29 21.70 2.71 10.84
CA ARG A 29 22.42 1.45 10.54
C ARG A 29 23.34 1.65 9.35
N THR A 30 24.60 1.87 9.59
CA THR A 30 25.60 2.16 8.55
C THR A 30 25.84 0.98 7.58
N ASP A 31 25.45 -0.24 7.99
CA ASP A 31 25.55 -1.48 7.20
C ASP A 31 24.38 -1.68 6.21
N MET A 32 23.36 -0.85 6.29
CA MET A 32 22.15 -0.95 5.43
C MET A 32 21.81 0.37 4.77
N ARG A 33 20.96 0.28 3.72
CA ARG A 33 20.40 1.40 3.00
C ARG A 33 18.92 1.15 2.73
N SER A 34 18.14 2.23 2.61
CA SER A 34 16.74 2.15 2.20
C SER A 34 16.57 1.85 0.72
N ASN A 35 17.52 2.26 -0.13
CA ASN A 35 17.42 2.26 -1.59
C ASN A 35 16.21 3.06 -2.13
N HIS A 36 15.77 4.07 -1.39
CA HIS A 36 14.74 4.99 -1.86
C HIS A 36 15.24 5.80 -3.06
N GLN A 37 14.31 6.39 -3.80
CA GLN A 37 14.57 7.27 -4.92
C GLN A 37 14.21 8.72 -4.54
N GLY A 38 15.04 9.66 -4.96
CA GLY A 38 14.80 11.07 -4.63
C GLY A 38 15.08 11.39 -3.15
N GLN A 39 14.27 12.26 -2.56
CA GLN A 39 14.51 12.83 -1.23
C GLN A 39 13.57 12.30 -0.15
N PHE A 40 12.38 11.85 -0.54
CA PHE A 40 11.32 11.46 0.39
C PHE A 40 10.78 10.07 0.05
N TRP A 41 10.41 9.32 1.08
CA TRP A 41 9.85 7.97 0.97
C TRP A 41 8.98 7.67 2.20
N VAL A 42 8.17 6.64 2.16
CA VAL A 42 7.40 6.17 3.32
C VAL A 42 8.17 5.06 4.02
N GLY A 43 8.45 5.24 5.32
CA GLY A 43 9.14 4.27 6.14
C GLY A 43 8.62 4.26 7.57
N THR A 44 7.72 3.33 7.89
CA THR A 44 6.98 3.38 9.16
C THR A 44 7.86 3.11 10.39
N PHE A 45 9.01 2.43 10.22
CA PHE A 45 9.95 2.20 11.32
C PHE A 45 10.66 3.48 11.79
N GLU A 46 10.93 4.42 10.88
CA GLU A 46 11.92 5.49 11.10
C GLU A 46 11.56 6.45 12.23
N PHE A 47 10.28 6.63 12.52
CA PHE A 47 9.84 7.54 13.59
C PHE A 47 9.32 6.81 14.83
N LEU A 48 8.66 5.68 14.66
CA LEU A 48 7.86 5.05 15.69
C LEU A 48 8.22 3.57 15.95
N GLN A 49 9.17 3.03 15.21
CA GLN A 49 9.57 1.63 15.23
C GLN A 49 8.39 0.68 14.88
N ASP A 50 8.51 -0.63 15.19
CA ASP A 50 7.50 -1.65 14.86
C ASP A 50 6.26 -1.65 15.79
N LYS A 51 6.06 -0.62 16.62
CA LYS A 51 5.00 -0.66 17.64
C LYS A 51 3.61 -0.21 17.16
N PRO A 52 3.48 0.92 16.45
CA PRO A 52 2.18 1.36 15.99
C PRO A 52 1.72 0.56 14.77
N VAL A 53 0.41 0.54 14.58
CA VAL A 53 -0.21 -0.06 13.39
C VAL A 53 -1.09 0.95 12.69
N GLY A 54 -1.35 0.73 11.41
CA GLY A 54 -2.20 1.61 10.62
C GLY A 54 -2.23 1.24 9.14
N THR A 55 -2.95 2.04 8.39
CA THR A 55 -2.98 2.01 6.93
C THR A 55 -2.78 3.41 6.37
N LEU A 56 -2.25 3.49 5.16
CA LEU A 56 -2.14 4.72 4.39
C LEU A 56 -2.69 4.46 3.00
N THR A 57 -3.74 5.17 2.61
CA THR A 57 -4.45 4.94 1.35
C THR A 57 -4.36 6.20 0.48
N SER A 58 -3.92 6.05 -0.77
CA SER A 58 -3.86 7.16 -1.73
C SER A 58 -5.25 7.61 -2.18
N ALA A 59 -5.36 8.81 -2.75
CA ALA A 59 -6.47 9.15 -3.63
C ALA A 59 -6.57 8.13 -4.77
N THR A 60 -7.73 8.07 -5.42
CA THR A 60 -7.93 7.23 -6.62
C THR A 60 -7.05 7.73 -7.76
N ILE A 61 -6.54 6.78 -8.54
CA ILE A 61 -5.62 7.01 -9.65
C ILE A 61 -6.23 6.35 -10.89
N GLN A 62 -6.40 7.12 -11.95
CA GLN A 62 -6.83 6.58 -13.25
C GLN A 62 -5.71 5.72 -13.85
N VAL A 63 -6.04 4.48 -14.22
CA VAL A 63 -5.10 3.58 -14.91
C VAL A 63 -5.09 3.92 -16.40
N ASP A 64 -4.10 4.67 -16.83
CA ASP A 64 -3.89 5.07 -18.22
C ASP A 64 -2.86 4.19 -18.96
N ARG A 65 -2.09 3.38 -18.26
CA ARG A 65 -1.01 2.55 -18.80
C ARG A 65 -1.06 1.11 -18.28
N PRO A 66 -0.59 0.14 -19.08
CA PRO A 66 -0.74 -1.28 -18.76
C PRO A 66 0.16 -1.79 -17.62
N TYR A 67 1.19 -1.06 -17.24
CA TYR A 67 2.11 -1.49 -16.17
C TYR A 67 2.37 -0.37 -15.18
N ALA A 68 2.63 -0.78 -13.94
CA ALA A 68 3.19 0.10 -12.93
C ALA A 68 4.35 -0.58 -12.20
N SER A 69 5.20 0.22 -11.59
CA SER A 69 6.24 -0.26 -10.68
C SER A 69 6.33 0.63 -9.44
N PHE A 70 6.84 0.05 -8.36
CA PHE A 70 7.15 0.75 -7.13
C PHE A 70 8.29 0.04 -6.39
N TYR A 71 8.84 0.70 -5.38
CA TYR A 71 9.83 0.11 -4.50
C TYR A 71 9.18 -0.25 -3.17
N VAL A 72 9.47 -1.46 -2.66
CA VAL A 72 8.95 -1.96 -1.39
C VAL A 72 10.06 -2.63 -0.58
N GLY A 73 10.10 -2.35 0.71
CA GLY A 73 10.99 -2.95 1.70
C GLY A 73 10.27 -3.19 3.03
N GLY A 74 11.02 -3.52 4.08
CA GLY A 74 10.46 -3.83 5.38
C GLY A 74 10.06 -5.29 5.53
N GLY A 75 9.00 -5.56 6.27
CA GLY A 75 8.54 -6.90 6.61
C GLY A 75 7.96 -7.70 5.44
N LYS A 76 7.94 -9.02 5.61
CA LYS A 76 7.32 -9.97 4.67
C LYS A 76 6.05 -10.62 5.23
N HIS A 77 5.48 -10.03 6.29
CA HIS A 77 4.25 -10.53 6.89
C HIS A 77 3.04 -10.22 6.02
N ASP A 78 2.05 -11.10 5.99
CA ASP A 78 0.78 -10.83 5.30
C ASP A 78 0.10 -9.56 5.83
N SER A 79 0.34 -9.22 7.08
CA SER A 79 -0.14 -8.00 7.74
C SER A 79 0.74 -6.75 7.51
N THR A 80 1.79 -6.87 6.69
CA THR A 80 2.70 -5.75 6.32
C THR A 80 2.92 -5.80 4.82
N ARG A 81 2.17 -4.98 4.06
CA ARG A 81 2.11 -5.10 2.59
C ARG A 81 1.68 -3.82 1.89
N VAL A 82 1.94 -3.76 0.61
CA VAL A 82 1.37 -2.80 -0.35
C VAL A 82 0.25 -3.51 -1.11
N GLU A 83 -0.91 -2.91 -1.16
CA GLU A 83 -2.08 -3.36 -1.94
C GLU A 83 -2.31 -2.40 -3.10
N ILE A 84 -2.47 -2.92 -4.31
CA ILE A 84 -2.89 -2.17 -5.50
C ILE A 84 -4.02 -2.97 -6.17
N VAL A 85 -3.70 -3.91 -7.04
CA VAL A 85 -4.62 -4.91 -7.63
C VAL A 85 -4.27 -6.32 -7.15
N ASP A 86 -3.11 -6.45 -6.58
CA ASP A 86 -2.53 -7.59 -5.89
C ASP A 86 -1.73 -7.01 -4.72
N HIS A 87 -1.06 -7.84 -3.97
CA HIS A 87 -0.26 -7.36 -2.85
C HIS A 87 1.23 -7.71 -3.01
N ALA A 88 2.08 -6.85 -2.47
CA ALA A 88 3.51 -7.07 -2.36
C ALA A 88 4.00 -6.68 -0.96
N SER A 89 5.00 -7.39 -0.46
CA SER A 89 5.60 -7.11 0.84
C SER A 89 7.12 -6.97 0.71
N GLY A 90 7.74 -6.44 1.75
CA GLY A 90 9.18 -6.47 1.92
C GLY A 90 9.70 -7.90 2.07
N ARG A 91 11.02 -8.03 2.23
CA ARG A 91 11.70 -9.32 2.33
C ARG A 91 12.40 -9.51 3.67
N ASN A 92 11.89 -8.87 4.72
CA ASN A 92 12.61 -8.63 5.97
C ASN A 92 13.95 -7.94 5.69
N ASN A 93 13.89 -6.89 4.88
CA ASN A 93 15.04 -6.12 4.47
C ASN A 93 14.66 -4.64 4.39
N GLU A 94 15.50 -3.78 4.89
CA GLU A 94 15.34 -2.33 4.78
C GLU A 94 15.49 -1.85 3.34
N ALA A 95 16.40 -2.48 2.60
CA ALA A 95 16.64 -2.14 1.22
C ALA A 95 15.40 -2.47 0.36
N MET A 96 14.75 -1.44 -0.13
CA MET A 96 13.62 -1.59 -1.03
C MET A 96 14.06 -2.23 -2.34
N HIS A 97 13.21 -3.10 -2.85
CA HIS A 97 13.34 -3.72 -4.16
C HIS A 97 12.19 -3.27 -5.07
N GLN A 98 12.48 -3.18 -6.34
CA GLN A 98 11.48 -2.83 -7.34
C GLN A 98 10.50 -3.98 -7.55
N THR A 99 9.21 -3.64 -7.57
CA THR A 99 8.10 -4.56 -7.84
C THR A 99 7.33 -4.05 -9.04
N LEU A 100 6.94 -4.95 -9.94
CA LEU A 100 6.12 -4.66 -11.11
C LEU A 100 4.68 -5.14 -10.90
N VAL A 101 3.73 -4.34 -11.34
CA VAL A 101 2.31 -4.68 -11.37
C VAL A 101 1.81 -4.64 -12.81
N ASP A 102 1.12 -5.69 -13.23
CA ASP A 102 0.39 -5.73 -14.51
C ASP A 102 -1.02 -5.15 -14.30
N LEU A 103 -1.25 -4.00 -14.89
CA LEU A 103 -2.51 -3.26 -14.84
C LEU A 103 -3.32 -3.36 -16.12
N SER A 104 -2.93 -4.24 -17.06
CA SER A 104 -3.57 -4.34 -18.39
C SER A 104 -5.08 -4.54 -18.31
N ARG A 105 -5.57 -5.30 -17.32
CA ARG A 105 -7.01 -5.57 -17.09
C ARG A 105 -7.76 -4.40 -16.43
N TYR A 106 -7.03 -3.42 -15.95
CA TYR A 106 -7.55 -2.28 -15.19
C TYR A 106 -7.46 -0.97 -15.96
N GLN A 107 -6.95 -0.98 -17.20
CA GLN A 107 -6.91 0.22 -18.03
C GLN A 107 -8.31 0.83 -18.16
N GLY A 108 -8.38 2.14 -18.00
CA GLY A 108 -9.62 2.90 -17.97
C GLY A 108 -10.40 2.84 -16.65
N LYS A 109 -9.92 2.10 -15.65
CA LYS A 109 -10.51 2.04 -14.31
C LYS A 109 -9.74 2.90 -13.34
N GLU A 110 -10.37 3.18 -12.21
CA GLU A 110 -9.70 3.80 -11.06
C GLU A 110 -9.20 2.73 -10.09
N ILE A 111 -8.01 2.94 -9.56
CA ILE A 111 -7.40 2.14 -8.49
C ILE A 111 -6.93 3.06 -7.38
N PHE A 112 -6.55 2.50 -6.26
CA PHE A 112 -5.82 3.18 -5.19
C PHE A 112 -4.65 2.32 -4.72
N ILE A 113 -3.70 2.94 -4.06
CA ILE A 113 -2.59 2.26 -3.38
C ILE A 113 -2.92 2.28 -1.89
N ARG A 114 -2.83 1.11 -1.24
CA ARG A 114 -2.92 1.04 0.22
C ARG A 114 -1.66 0.41 0.77
N LEU A 115 -1.03 1.09 1.71
CA LEU A 115 0.04 0.56 2.53
C LEU A 115 -0.56 0.06 3.84
N VAL A 116 -0.26 -1.17 4.18
CA VAL A 116 -0.76 -1.83 5.39
C VAL A 116 0.41 -2.13 6.30
N ASP A 117 0.32 -1.65 7.53
CA ASP A 117 1.26 -1.92 8.61
C ASP A 117 0.45 -2.33 9.84
N GLN A 118 0.23 -3.63 9.99
CA GLN A 118 -0.62 -4.22 11.05
C GLN A 118 0.15 -5.24 11.91
N HIS A 119 1.48 -5.31 11.77
CA HIS A 119 2.31 -6.21 12.56
C HIS A 119 3.08 -5.44 13.63
N ARG A 120 3.07 -5.92 14.87
CA ARG A 120 3.71 -5.28 16.04
C ARG A 120 5.02 -5.92 16.48
N GLY A 121 5.48 -6.92 15.77
CA GLY A 121 6.72 -7.65 16.06
C GLY A 121 7.87 -7.19 15.18
N GLY A 122 9.03 -7.82 15.33
CA GLY A 122 10.19 -7.52 14.51
C GLY A 122 9.88 -7.62 13.01
N TRP A 123 10.38 -6.67 12.22
CA TRP A 123 10.02 -6.47 10.82
C TRP A 123 8.54 -6.12 10.60
N GLY A 124 7.89 -5.52 11.59
CA GLY A 124 6.52 -5.07 11.53
C GLY A 124 6.36 -3.69 10.90
N HIS A 125 7.10 -3.37 9.85
CA HIS A 125 7.07 -2.09 9.18
C HIS A 125 7.09 -2.23 7.66
N ILE A 126 6.67 -1.19 6.97
CA ILE A 126 6.64 -1.10 5.50
C ILE A 126 7.46 0.10 5.03
N ASN A 127 8.31 -0.14 4.03
CA ASN A 127 8.99 0.89 3.27
C ASN A 127 8.38 0.93 1.87
N PHE A 128 8.05 2.12 1.37
CA PHE A 128 7.41 2.29 0.06
C PHE A 128 7.90 3.57 -0.60
N ASP A 129 8.14 3.47 -1.92
CA ASP A 129 8.59 4.61 -2.71
C ASP A 129 8.33 4.43 -4.20
N HIS A 130 8.41 5.54 -4.93
CA HIS A 130 8.66 5.61 -6.37
C HIS A 130 7.63 4.86 -7.23
N PHE A 131 6.33 5.04 -6.96
CA PHE A 131 5.29 4.53 -7.83
C PHE A 131 5.33 5.23 -9.19
N ARG A 132 5.35 4.45 -10.28
CA ARG A 132 5.37 4.92 -11.67
C ARG A 132 4.54 4.04 -12.58
N PHE A 133 3.87 4.65 -13.55
CA PHE A 133 3.26 3.97 -14.68
C PHE A 133 4.24 3.78 -15.84
N HIS A 134 4.03 2.74 -16.65
CA HIS A 134 4.84 2.40 -17.83
C HIS A 134 3.96 1.95 -18.99
N ASP A 135 4.28 2.44 -20.22
CA ASP A 135 3.63 2.02 -21.47
C ASP A 135 4.05 0.59 -21.86
N GLN A 136 5.28 0.20 -21.52
CA GLN A 136 5.83 -1.10 -21.80
C GLN A 136 6.38 -1.71 -20.50
N LYS A 137 6.35 -3.04 -20.44
CA LYS A 137 6.93 -3.79 -19.33
C LYS A 137 8.43 -3.52 -19.25
N PRO A 138 8.94 -2.91 -18.18
CA PRO A 138 10.38 -2.64 -18.05
C PRO A 138 11.22 -3.92 -18.10
N ALA A 139 12.25 -3.95 -18.94
CA ALA A 139 13.06 -5.15 -19.20
C ALA A 139 13.86 -5.65 -17.98
N SER A 140 14.18 -4.77 -17.04
CA SER A 140 15.00 -5.08 -15.86
C SER A 140 14.20 -5.59 -14.66
N LEU A 141 12.89 -5.53 -14.71
CA LEU A 141 12.04 -5.92 -13.59
C LEU A 141 11.78 -7.42 -13.61
N LYS A 142 12.15 -8.11 -12.55
CA LYS A 142 11.59 -9.43 -12.28
C LYS A 142 10.14 -9.22 -11.92
N VAL A 143 9.23 -9.73 -12.74
CA VAL A 143 7.83 -9.88 -12.34
C VAL A 143 7.85 -10.75 -11.10
N SER A 144 7.32 -10.27 -10.00
CA SER A 144 6.90 -11.18 -8.95
C SER A 144 5.70 -11.91 -9.56
N ASN A 145 5.97 -13.07 -10.16
CA ASN A 145 4.91 -14.01 -10.47
C ASN A 145 4.41 -14.53 -9.12
N SER A 146 3.57 -13.77 -8.46
CA SER A 146 2.56 -14.37 -7.64
C SER A 146 1.54 -14.96 -8.62
N ASP A 147 1.82 -16.16 -9.16
CA ASP A 147 0.78 -17.09 -9.63
C ASP A 147 -0.11 -17.55 -8.46
N ALA A 148 -0.09 -16.82 -7.37
CA ALA A 148 -1.16 -16.83 -6.42
C ALA A 148 -2.34 -16.19 -7.16
N ARG A 149 -3.21 -17.03 -7.80
CA ARG A 149 -4.63 -16.72 -7.90
C ARG A 149 -4.95 -15.88 -6.66
N PRO A 150 -5.73 -14.78 -6.79
CA PRO A 150 -6.28 -14.14 -5.62
C PRO A 150 -6.70 -15.30 -4.72
N LYS A 151 -6.02 -15.52 -3.61
CA LYS A 151 -6.58 -16.38 -2.58
C LYS A 151 -7.91 -15.73 -2.39
N ASP A 152 -8.94 -16.46 -2.79
CA ASP A 152 -10.30 -16.06 -2.59
C ASP A 152 -10.35 -15.50 -1.17
N HIS A 153 -10.15 -14.21 -1.05
CA HIS A 153 -10.42 -13.45 0.14
C HIS A 153 -11.93 -13.26 0.17
N THR A 154 -12.67 -14.36 -0.01
CA THR A 154 -13.88 -14.56 0.72
C THR A 154 -13.40 -14.63 2.18
N GLN A 155 -12.89 -13.50 2.72
CA GLN A 155 -13.25 -13.22 4.07
C GLN A 155 -14.76 -13.46 4.06
N LYS A 156 -15.16 -14.57 4.67
CA LYS A 156 -16.51 -14.63 5.20
C LYS A 156 -16.61 -13.41 6.09
N TYR A 157 -16.98 -12.29 5.47
CA TYR A 157 -17.62 -11.25 6.20
C TYR A 157 -18.88 -11.94 6.71
N ASP A 158 -18.86 -12.40 7.95
CA ASP A 158 -20.08 -12.63 8.70
C ASP A 158 -20.83 -11.29 8.88
N GLY A 159 -20.64 -10.39 7.92
CA GLY A 159 -21.27 -9.11 7.77
C GLY A 159 -22.64 -9.27 7.12
N LEU A 160 -23.53 -8.37 7.47
CA LEU A 160 -24.84 -8.24 6.87
C LEU A 160 -24.71 -8.15 5.33
N PRO A 161 -25.60 -8.80 4.56
CA PRO A 161 -25.68 -8.58 3.13
C PRO A 161 -25.66 -7.08 2.82
N GLY A 162 -25.03 -6.67 1.71
CA GLY A 162 -24.83 -5.26 1.38
C GLY A 162 -26.12 -4.41 1.48
N SER A 163 -27.27 -4.98 1.09
CA SER A 163 -28.59 -4.33 1.25
C SER A 163 -28.91 -4.05 2.73
N LYS A 164 -28.66 -5.00 3.63
CA LYS A 164 -28.88 -4.83 5.06
C LYS A 164 -27.82 -3.95 5.72
N ALA A 165 -26.60 -3.97 5.22
CA ALA A 165 -25.55 -3.09 5.73
C ALA A 165 -25.91 -1.61 5.49
N ALA A 166 -26.44 -1.26 4.33
CA ALA A 166 -26.90 0.09 4.04
C ALA A 166 -28.04 0.56 4.95
N GLU A 167 -28.94 -0.35 5.34
CA GLU A 167 -30.09 -0.05 6.21
C GLU A 167 -29.69 0.23 7.68
N VAL A 168 -28.61 -0.38 8.17
CA VAL A 168 -28.18 -0.25 9.57
C VAL A 168 -27.05 0.76 9.77
N MET A 169 -26.55 1.37 8.71
CA MET A 169 -25.56 2.44 8.81
C MET A 169 -26.17 3.71 9.43
N THR A 170 -25.56 4.15 10.53
CA THR A 170 -25.89 5.45 11.12
C THR A 170 -25.09 6.54 10.41
N VAL A 171 -25.78 7.45 9.77
CA VAL A 171 -25.17 8.62 9.10
C VAL A 171 -25.64 9.91 9.75
N PRO A 172 -24.85 10.99 9.71
CA PRO A 172 -25.28 12.30 10.20
C PRO A 172 -26.54 12.80 9.49
N GLU A 173 -27.27 13.68 10.16
CA GLU A 173 -28.47 14.31 9.60
C GLU A 173 -28.17 15.02 8.28
N GLY A 174 -28.98 14.78 7.26
CA GLY A 174 -28.78 15.31 5.90
C GLY A 174 -28.00 14.40 4.95
N PHE A 175 -27.52 13.24 5.43
CA PHE A 175 -26.86 12.24 4.60
C PHE A 175 -27.74 10.99 4.44
N SER A 176 -27.59 10.31 3.31
CA SER A 176 -28.25 9.02 3.06
C SER A 176 -27.24 8.01 2.51
N VAL A 177 -27.43 6.74 2.83
CA VAL A 177 -26.65 5.63 2.28
C VAL A 177 -27.49 4.93 1.23
N SER A 178 -26.92 4.71 0.04
CA SER A 178 -27.53 3.90 -1.00
C SER A 178 -26.56 2.82 -1.46
N LEU A 179 -27.07 1.62 -1.66
CA LEU A 179 -26.31 0.53 -2.26
C LEU A 179 -26.17 0.77 -3.76
N VAL A 180 -24.93 1.00 -4.24
CA VAL A 180 -24.66 1.21 -5.67
C VAL A 180 -24.33 -0.10 -6.38
N ALA A 181 -23.64 -1.01 -5.69
CA ALA A 181 -23.36 -2.36 -6.18
C ALA A 181 -23.12 -3.31 -5.01
N ALA A 182 -23.50 -4.57 -5.17
CA ALA A 182 -23.10 -5.68 -4.31
C ALA A 182 -22.61 -6.80 -5.21
N GLU A 183 -21.61 -7.53 -4.74
CA GLU A 183 -21.23 -8.77 -5.41
C GLU A 183 -22.35 -9.81 -5.22
N PRO A 184 -22.60 -10.69 -6.23
CA PRO A 184 -23.63 -11.72 -6.18
C PRO A 184 -23.33 -12.79 -5.11
#